data_4f6c46a4770c0b0a4f726fa7de538541
#
_entry.id   4f6c46a4770c0b0a4f726fa7de538541
#
_cell.length_a   1.000
_cell.length_b   1.000
_cell.length_c   1.000
_cell.angle_alpha   90.00
_cell.angle_beta   90.00
_cell.angle_gamma   90.00
#
_symmetry.space_group_name_H-M   'P 1'
#
loop_
_entity.id
_entity.type
_entity.pdbx_description
1 polymer ?
#
loop_
_entity_poly.entity_id
_entity_poly.type
_entity_poly.pdbx_seq_one_letter_code
_entity_poly.pdbx_strand_id
1 'polypeptide(L)'
;MMKTLGLRILGEKNVGRLDYLLNRKSKDSWGPLNGQKIRQGVYADILKRIGFKAIVETGTYRGTTSDYFAASGLPVYTVELHPRMYGYSMQRFSKDSRVHVYQGDSPVFLRKLAADPNMPKSKVFFYLDAHVQDSSRYFKAPLVEELEIIFSAWSEAVVMVDDFEVPEMGYGFDNWGDERNLSVSCLRPLKNLKLSAFFPSVEAKLDTGARRGWIVLCREESVVKTLAGIQNLRSYVLQ
;
A
#
# COMPACT_ATOMS: atom_id res chain seq x y z
N MET A 1 -31.50 -9.07 10.12
CA MET A 1 -32.58 -8.32 9.44
C MET A 1 -32.44 -6.79 9.54
N MET A 2 -32.21 -6.19 10.71
CA MET A 2 -32.02 -4.72 10.85
C MET A 2 -30.78 -4.17 10.12
N LYS A 3 -29.65 -4.88 10.08
CA LYS A 3 -28.42 -4.42 9.35
C LYS A 3 -28.65 -4.29 7.85
N THR A 4 -29.42 -5.18 7.25
CA THR A 4 -29.69 -5.19 5.80
C THR A 4 -30.66 -4.08 5.38
N LEU A 5 -31.56 -3.67 6.25
CA LEU A 5 -32.51 -2.60 6.00
C LEU A 5 -31.81 -1.22 6.03
N GLY A 6 -30.87 -1.00 6.97
CA GLY A 6 -30.07 0.23 7.06
C GLY A 6 -29.18 0.47 5.83
N LEU A 7 -28.61 -0.61 5.24
CA LEU A 7 -27.84 -0.56 4.00
C LEU A 7 -28.68 -0.08 2.79
N ARG A 8 -29.94 -0.50 2.73
CA ARG A 8 -30.86 -0.10 1.63
C ARG A 8 -31.32 1.37 1.71
N ILE A 9 -31.43 1.92 2.93
CA ILE A 9 -31.93 3.29 3.15
C ILE A 9 -30.80 4.32 3.10
N LEU A 10 -29.64 4.01 3.70
CA LEU A 10 -28.54 4.98 3.86
C LEU A 10 -27.45 4.88 2.79
N GLY A 11 -27.37 3.78 2.06
CA GLY A 11 -26.24 3.44 1.20
C GLY A 11 -24.96 3.09 1.97
N GLU A 12 -24.12 2.23 1.38
CA GLU A 12 -22.94 1.66 2.06
C GLU A 12 -21.96 2.72 2.57
N LYS A 13 -21.72 3.78 1.79
CA LYS A 13 -20.84 4.88 2.19
C LYS A 13 -21.27 5.54 3.51
N ASN A 14 -22.57 5.83 3.66
CA ASN A 14 -23.08 6.44 4.88
C ASN A 14 -23.07 5.46 6.07
N VAL A 15 -23.28 4.17 5.80
CA VAL A 15 -23.09 3.14 6.84
C VAL A 15 -21.65 3.10 7.32
N GLY A 16 -20.67 3.20 6.41
CA GLY A 16 -19.25 3.28 6.78
C GLY A 16 -18.94 4.50 7.66
N ARG A 17 -19.50 5.66 7.34
CA ARG A 17 -19.37 6.87 8.20
C ARG A 17 -19.90 6.62 9.60
N LEU A 18 -21.08 6.01 9.72
CA LEU A 18 -21.67 5.65 11.01
C LEU A 18 -20.84 4.62 11.75
N ASP A 19 -20.30 3.61 11.07
CA ASP A 19 -19.40 2.63 11.68
C ASP A 19 -18.19 3.30 12.34
N TYR A 20 -17.60 4.30 11.69
CA TYR A 20 -16.51 5.07 12.31
C TYR A 20 -16.97 5.81 13.56
N LEU A 21 -18.11 6.50 13.50
CA LEU A 21 -18.63 7.30 14.60
C LEU A 21 -19.00 6.43 15.80
N LEU A 22 -19.56 5.24 15.56
CA LEU A 22 -20.01 4.31 16.61
C LEU A 22 -18.86 3.45 17.15
N ASN A 23 -17.89 3.09 16.33
CA ASN A 23 -16.78 2.19 16.65
C ASN A 23 -15.42 2.91 16.73
N ARG A 24 -15.41 4.20 16.99
CA ARG A 24 -14.24 5.07 17.03
C ARG A 24 -13.06 4.52 17.83
N LYS A 25 -13.31 3.65 18.81
CA LYS A 25 -12.29 3.01 19.65
C LYS A 25 -11.86 1.64 19.15
N SER A 26 -12.49 1.10 18.11
CA SER A 26 -12.10 -0.19 17.54
C SER A 26 -10.74 -0.02 16.85
N LYS A 27 -9.73 -0.69 17.40
CA LYS A 27 -8.41 -0.79 16.78
C LYS A 27 -8.42 -1.92 15.76
N ASP A 28 -7.74 -1.71 14.64
CA ASP A 28 -7.44 -2.81 13.73
C ASP A 28 -6.55 -3.84 14.42
N SER A 29 -6.70 -5.11 14.05
CA SER A 29 -6.14 -6.25 14.78
C SER A 29 -4.62 -6.17 14.96
N TRP A 30 -3.89 -5.61 13.96
CA TRP A 30 -2.43 -5.63 13.91
C TRP A 30 -1.77 -4.25 13.99
N GLY A 31 -2.47 -3.19 13.60
CA GLY A 31 -1.91 -1.84 13.50
C GLY A 31 -1.28 -1.54 12.13
N PRO A 32 -0.60 -0.37 11.98
CA PRO A 32 -0.07 0.07 10.71
C PRO A 32 1.02 -0.88 10.19
N LEU A 33 1.09 -1.05 8.86
CA LEU A 33 2.05 -1.94 8.21
C LEU A 33 2.02 -3.35 8.82
N ASN A 34 0.80 -3.87 9.07
CA ASN A 34 0.56 -5.18 9.68
C ASN A 34 1.17 -5.34 11.10
N GLY A 35 1.47 -4.24 11.80
CA GLY A 35 2.09 -4.24 13.13
C GLY A 35 3.54 -4.74 13.14
N GLN A 36 4.19 -4.80 11.98
CA GLN A 36 5.53 -5.34 11.80
C GLN A 36 6.58 -4.26 12.09
N LYS A 37 7.27 -4.37 13.23
CA LYS A 37 8.24 -3.35 13.66
C LYS A 37 9.45 -3.26 12.74
N ILE A 38 9.89 -4.36 12.14
CA ILE A 38 10.99 -4.35 11.16
C ILE A 38 10.55 -3.56 9.92
N ARG A 39 9.36 -3.81 9.39
CA ARG A 39 8.81 -3.05 8.26
C ARG A 39 8.66 -1.56 8.58
N GLN A 40 8.14 -1.23 9.77
CA GLN A 40 8.02 0.16 10.25
C GLN A 40 9.39 0.85 10.35
N GLY A 41 10.40 0.15 10.86
CA GLY A 41 11.77 0.66 10.93
C GLY A 41 12.37 0.92 9.55
N VAL A 42 12.21 -0.02 8.62
CA VAL A 42 12.64 0.15 7.22
C VAL A 42 11.94 1.33 6.55
N TYR A 43 10.62 1.44 6.71
CA TYR A 43 9.87 2.60 6.20
C TYR A 43 10.42 3.93 6.77
N ALA A 44 10.65 4.00 8.07
CA ALA A 44 11.18 5.21 8.71
C ALA A 44 12.57 5.58 8.17
N ASP A 45 13.45 4.59 7.95
CA ASP A 45 14.77 4.81 7.36
C ASP A 45 14.70 5.27 5.91
N ILE A 46 13.80 4.68 5.10
CA ILE A 46 13.53 5.09 3.72
C ILE A 46 13.06 6.54 3.70
N LEU A 47 12.07 6.88 4.54
CA LEU A 47 11.51 8.22 4.65
C LEU A 47 12.59 9.27 4.98
N LYS A 48 13.43 8.97 5.98
CA LYS A 48 14.49 9.86 6.44
C LYS A 48 15.58 10.12 5.39
N ARG A 49 15.94 9.08 4.59
CA ARG A 49 17.08 9.14 3.67
C ARG A 49 16.75 9.73 2.30
N ILE A 50 15.52 9.57 1.82
CA ILE A 50 15.14 9.96 0.44
C ILE A 50 14.50 11.35 0.39
N GLY A 51 13.80 11.78 1.44
CA GLY A 51 13.17 13.10 1.51
C GLY A 51 11.99 13.21 0.55
N PHE A 52 10.96 12.36 0.73
CA PHE A 52 9.76 12.35 -0.09
C PHE A 52 8.95 13.64 0.01
N LYS A 53 8.16 13.90 -1.02
CA LYS A 53 7.24 15.04 -1.13
C LYS A 53 5.78 14.65 -0.90
N ALA A 54 5.45 13.38 -1.10
CA ALA A 54 4.11 12.83 -0.91
C ALA A 54 4.18 11.32 -0.68
N ILE A 55 3.10 10.79 -0.13
CA ILE A 55 2.85 9.36 0.03
C ILE A 55 1.57 9.02 -0.72
N VAL A 56 1.59 7.91 -1.46
CA VAL A 56 0.42 7.36 -2.16
C VAL A 56 0.17 5.94 -1.66
N GLU A 57 -1.05 5.65 -1.27
CA GLU A 57 -1.47 4.35 -0.78
C GLU A 57 -2.61 3.81 -1.63
N THR A 58 -2.57 2.52 -2.01
CA THR A 58 -3.71 1.82 -2.58
C THR A 58 -4.21 0.78 -1.57
N GLY A 59 -5.53 0.76 -1.32
CA GLY A 59 -6.13 -0.07 -0.27
C GLY A 59 -6.19 0.62 1.10
N THR A 60 -7.00 1.68 1.22
CA THR A 60 -7.12 2.46 2.48
C THR A 60 -7.72 1.63 3.62
N TYR A 61 -8.70 0.76 3.33
CA TYR A 61 -9.52 0.08 4.33
C TYR A 61 -10.04 1.04 5.39
N ARG A 62 -9.66 0.85 6.66
CA ARG A 62 -10.03 1.75 7.77
C ARG A 62 -9.04 2.88 8.02
N GLY A 63 -7.98 2.98 7.23
CA GLY A 63 -6.99 4.05 7.25
C GLY A 63 -5.99 3.97 8.41
N THR A 64 -5.69 2.79 8.93
CA THR A 64 -4.71 2.65 10.02
C THR A 64 -3.30 2.93 9.52
N THR A 65 -2.95 2.42 8.35
CA THR A 65 -1.66 2.70 7.71
C THR A 65 -1.61 4.13 7.18
N SER A 66 -2.70 4.65 6.58
CA SER A 66 -2.78 6.06 6.16
C SER A 66 -2.53 7.04 7.30
N ASP A 67 -3.08 6.77 8.51
CA ASP A 67 -2.88 7.58 9.71
C ASP A 67 -1.40 7.57 10.16
N TYR A 68 -0.78 6.41 10.11
CA TYR A 68 0.65 6.25 10.38
C TYR A 68 1.52 7.03 9.39
N PHE A 69 1.17 7.00 8.11
CA PHE A 69 1.86 7.78 7.08
C PHE A 69 1.68 9.29 7.28
N ALA A 70 0.47 9.74 7.64
CA ALA A 70 0.18 11.14 7.90
C ALA A 70 0.99 11.72 9.08
N ALA A 71 1.41 10.88 10.03
CA ALA A 71 2.29 11.28 11.12
C ALA A 71 3.68 11.78 10.66
N SER A 72 4.08 11.47 9.42
CA SER A 72 5.31 12.02 8.80
C SER A 72 5.21 13.52 8.46
N GLY A 73 4.02 14.10 8.47
CA GLY A 73 3.75 15.46 8.03
C GLY A 73 3.59 15.64 6.53
N LEU A 74 3.81 14.60 5.73
CA LEU A 74 3.64 14.63 4.27
C LEU A 74 2.16 14.48 3.88
N PRO A 75 1.76 15.02 2.71
CA PRO A 75 0.45 14.73 2.14
C PRO A 75 0.34 13.25 1.78
N VAL A 76 -0.78 12.62 2.15
CA VAL A 76 -1.11 11.23 1.89
C VAL A 76 -2.31 11.18 0.96
N TYR A 77 -2.16 10.53 -0.20
CA TYR A 77 -3.24 10.28 -1.16
C TYR A 77 -3.56 8.80 -1.11
N THR A 78 -4.79 8.45 -0.74
CA THR A 78 -5.17 7.04 -0.56
C THR A 78 -6.49 6.72 -1.25
N VAL A 79 -6.62 5.50 -1.78
CA VAL A 79 -7.83 5.05 -2.51
C VAL A 79 -8.40 3.78 -1.91
N GLU A 80 -9.74 3.73 -1.83
CA GLU A 80 -10.50 2.59 -1.34
C GLU A 80 -11.60 2.22 -2.34
N LEU A 81 -11.63 0.95 -2.73
CA LEU A 81 -12.62 0.45 -3.69
C LEU A 81 -13.99 0.28 -3.04
N HIS A 82 -14.03 -0.28 -1.83
CA HIS A 82 -15.28 -0.67 -1.18
C HIS A 82 -16.00 0.56 -0.59
N PRO A 83 -17.24 0.87 -1.01
CA PRO A 83 -17.93 2.11 -0.60
C PRO A 83 -18.04 2.29 0.92
N ARG A 84 -18.25 1.20 1.66
CA ARG A 84 -18.38 1.24 3.13
C ARG A 84 -17.05 1.58 3.80
N MET A 85 -15.94 0.97 3.36
CA MET A 85 -14.60 1.28 3.90
C MET A 85 -14.15 2.68 3.51
N TYR A 86 -14.44 3.10 2.27
CA TYR A 86 -14.27 4.50 1.87
C TYR A 86 -15.04 5.47 2.78
N GLY A 87 -16.32 5.19 3.07
CA GLY A 87 -17.12 6.02 3.97
C GLY A 87 -16.53 6.10 5.39
N TYR A 88 -15.99 5.00 5.88
CA TYR A 88 -15.31 4.91 7.17
C TYR A 88 -14.04 5.79 7.19
N SER A 89 -13.13 5.58 6.25
CA SER A 89 -11.85 6.30 6.18
C SER A 89 -12.03 7.78 5.87
N MET A 90 -12.95 8.13 4.97
CA MET A 90 -13.33 9.53 4.70
C MET A 90 -13.81 10.24 5.98
N GLN A 91 -14.60 9.58 6.83
CA GLN A 91 -15.04 10.15 8.10
C GLN A 91 -13.89 10.24 9.11
N ARG A 92 -13.01 9.24 9.15
CA ARG A 92 -11.82 9.23 10.01
C ARG A 92 -10.94 10.45 9.75
N PHE A 93 -10.68 10.75 8.48
CA PHE A 93 -9.78 11.84 8.08
C PHE A 93 -10.48 13.17 7.78
N SER A 94 -11.77 13.30 8.10
CA SER A 94 -12.55 14.52 7.79
C SER A 94 -12.00 15.83 8.39
N LYS A 95 -11.10 15.73 9.37
CA LYS A 95 -10.44 16.86 10.04
C LYS A 95 -8.92 16.90 9.81
N ASP A 96 -8.37 16.00 9.04
CA ASP A 96 -6.94 15.96 8.70
C ASP A 96 -6.75 16.33 7.24
N SER A 97 -6.38 17.58 6.97
CA SER A 97 -6.18 18.10 5.62
C SER A 97 -4.98 17.47 4.87
N ARG A 98 -4.13 16.71 5.57
CA ARG A 98 -3.00 16.01 4.96
C ARG A 98 -3.42 14.73 4.24
N VAL A 99 -4.56 14.13 4.63
CA VAL A 99 -5.01 12.85 4.08
C VAL A 99 -6.17 13.06 3.11
N HIS A 100 -5.91 12.73 1.84
CA HIS A 100 -6.85 12.82 0.74
C HIS A 100 -7.37 11.42 0.40
N VAL A 101 -8.61 11.13 0.78
CA VAL A 101 -9.22 9.80 0.57
C VAL A 101 -10.08 9.82 -0.70
N TYR A 102 -9.79 8.91 -1.62
CA TYR A 102 -10.52 8.74 -2.88
C TYR A 102 -11.31 7.43 -2.87
N GLN A 103 -12.41 7.40 -3.61
CA GLN A 103 -13.16 6.17 -3.86
C GLN A 103 -12.92 5.69 -5.28
N GLY A 104 -12.57 4.43 -5.45
CA GLY A 104 -12.46 3.82 -6.77
C GLY A 104 -11.38 2.76 -6.89
N ASP A 105 -11.16 2.36 -8.12
CA ASP A 105 -10.16 1.39 -8.54
C ASP A 105 -8.76 2.03 -8.53
N SER A 106 -7.75 1.30 -8.07
CA SER A 106 -6.42 1.85 -7.83
C SER A 106 -5.66 2.22 -9.11
N PRO A 107 -5.67 1.46 -10.23
CA PRO A 107 -5.07 1.91 -11.47
C PRO A 107 -5.70 3.20 -12.02
N VAL A 108 -7.03 3.34 -11.93
CA VAL A 108 -7.74 4.55 -12.34
C VAL A 108 -7.34 5.75 -11.49
N PHE A 109 -7.24 5.55 -10.17
CA PHE A 109 -6.78 6.56 -9.24
C PHE A 109 -5.33 7.00 -9.54
N LEU A 110 -4.40 6.06 -9.75
CA LEU A 110 -3.01 6.35 -10.06
C LEU A 110 -2.86 7.15 -11.36
N ARG A 111 -3.65 6.82 -12.41
CA ARG A 111 -3.67 7.61 -13.65
C ARG A 111 -4.16 9.04 -13.43
N LYS A 112 -5.17 9.24 -12.57
CA LYS A 112 -5.65 10.59 -12.21
C LYS A 112 -4.57 11.38 -11.49
N LEU A 113 -3.86 10.78 -10.52
CA LEU A 113 -2.74 11.44 -9.84
C LEU A 113 -1.58 11.72 -10.80
N ALA A 114 -1.31 10.80 -11.74
CA ALA A 114 -0.29 11.00 -12.75
C ALA A 114 -0.60 12.19 -13.68
N ALA A 115 -1.87 12.46 -13.93
CA ALA A 115 -2.31 13.59 -14.74
C ALA A 115 -2.46 14.90 -13.96
N ASP A 116 -2.47 14.87 -12.62
CA ASP A 116 -2.62 16.07 -11.79
C ASP A 116 -1.32 16.89 -11.81
N PRO A 117 -1.36 18.16 -12.27
CA PRO A 117 -0.18 19.03 -12.28
C PRO A 117 0.33 19.40 -10.88
N ASN A 118 -0.51 19.32 -9.85
CA ASN A 118 -0.13 19.61 -8.48
C ASN A 118 0.52 18.43 -7.76
N MET A 119 0.41 17.21 -8.33
CA MET A 119 1.04 16.03 -7.78
C MET A 119 2.54 16.01 -8.07
N PRO A 120 3.42 15.92 -7.05
CA PRO A 120 4.85 15.77 -7.28
C PRO A 120 5.17 14.60 -8.22
N LYS A 121 6.04 14.80 -9.22
CA LYS A 121 6.44 13.75 -10.18
C LYS A 121 7.78 13.10 -9.83
N SER A 122 8.37 13.43 -8.69
CA SER A 122 9.57 12.79 -8.17
C SER A 122 9.54 12.73 -6.65
N LYS A 123 10.25 11.77 -6.09
CA LYS A 123 10.34 11.53 -4.64
C LYS A 123 8.97 11.31 -4.02
N VAL A 124 8.27 10.31 -4.52
CA VAL A 124 6.98 9.85 -3.98
C VAL A 124 7.15 8.42 -3.46
N PHE A 125 6.69 8.19 -2.25
CA PHE A 125 6.58 6.86 -1.67
C PHE A 125 5.23 6.27 -1.99
N PHE A 126 5.20 5.03 -2.48
CA PHE A 126 4.00 4.28 -2.78
C PHE A 126 3.90 3.07 -1.86
N TYR A 127 2.73 2.84 -1.29
CA TYR A 127 2.38 1.64 -0.55
C TYR A 127 1.20 0.97 -1.23
N LEU A 128 1.42 -0.23 -1.76
CA LEU A 128 0.41 -0.96 -2.54
C LEU A 128 -0.14 -2.12 -1.71
N ASP A 129 -1.42 -2.03 -1.35
CA ASP A 129 -2.16 -2.97 -0.52
C ASP A 129 -3.62 -3.13 -1.03
N ALA A 130 -3.85 -2.89 -2.34
CA ALA A 130 -5.16 -3.00 -2.98
C ALA A 130 -5.48 -4.44 -3.43
N HIS A 131 -5.19 -5.43 -2.58
CA HIS A 131 -5.42 -6.83 -2.88
C HIS A 131 -6.81 -7.25 -2.42
N VAL A 132 -7.70 -7.56 -3.37
CA VAL A 132 -9.09 -7.89 -3.06
C VAL A 132 -9.27 -9.40 -2.99
N GLN A 133 -9.72 -9.90 -1.84
CA GLN A 133 -10.15 -11.29 -1.64
C GLN A 133 -11.56 -11.59 -2.19
N ASP A 134 -12.19 -10.71 -2.95
CA ASP A 134 -13.50 -10.98 -3.50
C ASP A 134 -13.40 -11.87 -4.76
N SER A 135 -13.63 -13.16 -4.54
CA SER A 135 -13.60 -14.21 -5.56
C SER A 135 -14.61 -14.03 -6.71
N SER A 136 -15.52 -13.04 -6.62
CA SER A 136 -16.61 -12.90 -7.59
C SER A 136 -16.40 -11.88 -8.70
N ARG A 137 -15.42 -10.94 -8.59
CA ARG A 137 -15.30 -9.83 -9.55
C ARG A 137 -13.88 -9.42 -10.00
N TYR A 138 -12.81 -9.77 -9.29
CA TYR A 138 -11.46 -9.34 -9.65
C TYR A 138 -10.48 -10.51 -9.62
N PHE A 139 -10.29 -11.13 -10.78
CA PHE A 139 -9.38 -12.27 -10.97
C PHE A 139 -7.90 -11.86 -11.13
N LYS A 140 -7.56 -10.58 -11.02
CA LYS A 140 -6.19 -10.09 -11.21
C LYS A 140 -5.87 -9.04 -10.15
N ALA A 141 -4.83 -9.29 -9.37
CA ALA A 141 -4.27 -8.23 -8.53
C ALA A 141 -3.87 -7.05 -9.42
N PRO A 142 -4.21 -5.80 -9.08
CA PRO A 142 -3.91 -4.65 -9.92
C PRO A 142 -2.41 -4.31 -9.97
N LEU A 143 -1.58 -5.04 -9.24
CA LEU A 143 -0.17 -4.74 -8.98
C LEU A 143 0.65 -4.45 -10.24
N VAL A 144 0.55 -5.29 -11.28
CA VAL A 144 1.34 -5.10 -12.51
C VAL A 144 1.00 -3.77 -13.17
N GLU A 145 -0.29 -3.47 -13.30
CA GLU A 145 -0.78 -2.23 -13.89
C GLU A 145 -0.44 -1.01 -13.03
N GLU A 146 -0.55 -1.12 -11.70
CA GLU A 146 -0.13 -0.08 -10.77
C GLU A 146 1.35 0.26 -10.93
N LEU A 147 2.23 -0.76 -10.98
CA LEU A 147 3.66 -0.59 -11.16
C LEU A 147 4.02 0.03 -12.52
N GLU A 148 3.36 -0.39 -13.61
CA GLU A 148 3.52 0.22 -14.93
C GLU A 148 3.19 1.72 -14.90
N ILE A 149 2.07 2.10 -14.29
CA ILE A 149 1.66 3.51 -14.18
C ILE A 149 2.67 4.28 -13.33
N ILE A 150 3.04 3.76 -12.16
CA ILE A 150 3.94 4.43 -11.22
C ILE A 150 5.30 4.68 -11.87
N PHE A 151 5.94 3.66 -12.39
CA PHE A 151 7.29 3.80 -12.95
C PHE A 151 7.33 4.50 -14.32
N SER A 152 6.18 4.68 -14.97
CA SER A 152 6.07 5.53 -16.16
C SER A 152 5.91 7.01 -15.83
N ALA A 153 5.24 7.35 -14.72
CA ALA A 153 4.84 8.72 -14.40
C ALA A 153 5.71 9.40 -13.34
N TRP A 154 6.39 8.65 -12.46
CA TRP A 154 7.19 9.20 -11.36
C TRP A 154 8.64 8.77 -11.43
N SER A 155 9.55 9.75 -11.33
CA SER A 155 10.97 9.50 -11.07
C SER A 155 11.25 9.42 -9.57
N GLU A 156 12.34 8.77 -9.18
CA GLU A 156 12.72 8.55 -7.77
C GLU A 156 11.56 7.98 -6.93
N ALA A 157 10.70 7.17 -7.56
CA ALA A 157 9.64 6.45 -6.88
C ALA A 157 10.21 5.30 -6.04
N VAL A 158 9.70 5.14 -4.84
CA VAL A 158 9.92 3.94 -4.02
C VAL A 158 8.57 3.30 -3.78
N VAL A 159 8.44 2.04 -4.15
CA VAL A 159 7.19 1.30 -4.03
C VAL A 159 7.38 0.17 -3.03
N MET A 160 6.62 0.17 -1.94
CA MET A 160 6.51 -0.98 -1.03
C MET A 160 5.19 -1.69 -1.32
N VAL A 161 5.27 -3.00 -1.60
CA VAL A 161 4.09 -3.84 -1.87
C VAL A 161 3.86 -4.73 -0.65
N ASP A 162 2.63 -4.73 -0.14
CA ASP A 162 2.23 -5.63 0.95
C ASP A 162 1.90 -7.03 0.45
N ASP A 163 1.79 -7.95 1.38
CA ASP A 163 1.36 -9.33 1.17
C ASP A 163 2.14 -10.09 0.07
N PHE A 164 3.39 -9.67 -0.19
CA PHE A 164 4.25 -10.22 -1.23
C PHE A 164 5.13 -11.35 -0.70
N GLU A 165 5.31 -12.43 -1.48
CA GLU A 165 6.18 -13.54 -1.12
C GLU A 165 7.63 -13.08 -0.89
N VAL A 166 8.18 -13.44 0.26
CA VAL A 166 9.60 -13.25 0.57
C VAL A 166 10.30 -14.60 0.51
N PRO A 167 11.14 -14.84 -0.51
CA PRO A 167 11.78 -16.14 -0.68
C PRO A 167 12.55 -16.57 0.57
N GLU A 168 12.28 -17.80 1.05
CA GLU A 168 13.01 -18.49 2.13
C GLU A 168 12.91 -17.86 3.53
N MET A 169 12.10 -16.81 3.73
CA MET A 169 12.05 -16.07 5.00
C MET A 169 10.83 -16.38 5.87
N GLY A 170 9.90 -17.22 5.40
CA GLY A 170 8.76 -17.71 6.18
C GLY A 170 7.65 -16.69 6.43
N TYR A 171 7.61 -15.59 5.70
CA TYR A 171 6.49 -14.63 5.73
C TYR A 171 5.26 -15.21 5.03
N GLY A 172 4.08 -14.91 5.56
CA GLY A 172 2.83 -15.15 4.85
C GLY A 172 2.66 -14.18 3.68
N PHE A 173 1.99 -14.60 2.61
CA PHE A 173 1.72 -13.76 1.45
C PHE A 173 0.37 -14.13 0.81
N ASP A 174 -0.09 -13.32 -0.13
CA ASP A 174 -1.29 -13.61 -0.88
C ASP A 174 -1.02 -14.66 -1.95
N ASN A 175 -1.52 -15.86 -1.68
CA ASN A 175 -1.37 -17.05 -2.50
C ASN A 175 -2.75 -17.54 -2.95
N TRP A 176 -3.04 -17.38 -4.23
CA TRP A 176 -4.29 -17.86 -4.85
C TRP A 176 -4.11 -19.15 -5.66
N GLY A 177 -2.93 -19.79 -5.53
CA GLY A 177 -2.63 -21.10 -6.11
C GLY A 177 -2.29 -21.09 -7.60
N ASP A 178 -1.96 -19.95 -8.19
CA ASP A 178 -1.61 -19.83 -9.61
C ASP A 178 -0.70 -18.60 -9.89
N GLU A 179 -0.63 -18.18 -11.16
CA GLU A 179 0.17 -17.03 -11.62
C GLU A 179 -0.26 -15.67 -10.99
N ARG A 180 -1.37 -15.64 -10.26
CA ARG A 180 -1.87 -14.44 -9.56
C ARG A 180 -1.19 -14.22 -8.21
N ASN A 181 -0.41 -15.17 -7.74
CA ASN A 181 0.31 -15.03 -6.48
C ASN A 181 1.18 -13.77 -6.47
N LEU A 182 1.16 -13.05 -5.36
CA LEU A 182 2.05 -11.92 -5.17
C LEU A 182 3.47 -12.42 -4.88
N SER A 183 4.18 -12.73 -5.94
CA SER A 183 5.53 -13.29 -5.92
C SER A 183 6.40 -12.70 -7.04
N VAL A 184 7.67 -13.01 -7.04
CA VAL A 184 8.61 -12.54 -8.09
C VAL A 184 8.12 -12.89 -9.49
N SER A 185 7.41 -14.02 -9.67
CA SER A 185 6.89 -14.43 -10.97
C SER A 185 5.86 -13.44 -11.55
N CYS A 186 5.06 -12.78 -10.72
CA CYS A 186 4.08 -11.81 -11.18
C CYS A 186 4.73 -10.52 -11.74
N LEU A 187 6.00 -10.27 -11.44
CA LEU A 187 6.75 -9.12 -11.95
C LEU A 187 7.39 -9.35 -13.32
N ARG A 188 7.37 -10.58 -13.87
CA ARG A 188 7.95 -10.89 -15.19
C ARG A 188 7.50 -9.99 -16.34
N PRO A 189 6.22 -9.58 -16.44
CA PRO A 189 5.79 -8.64 -17.48
C PRO A 189 6.50 -7.29 -17.43
N LEU A 190 7.04 -6.91 -16.25
CA LEU A 190 7.68 -5.62 -15.98
C LEU A 190 9.19 -5.61 -16.22
N LYS A 191 9.78 -6.67 -16.77
CA LYS A 191 11.24 -6.78 -17.00
C LYS A 191 11.86 -5.57 -17.71
N ASN A 192 11.10 -4.95 -18.61
CA ASN A 192 11.54 -3.78 -19.38
C ASN A 192 11.67 -2.51 -18.51
N LEU A 193 11.07 -2.46 -17.34
CA LEU A 193 11.18 -1.35 -16.39
C LEU A 193 12.52 -1.34 -15.63
N LYS A 194 13.28 -2.43 -15.69
CA LYS A 194 14.60 -2.59 -15.03
C LYS A 194 14.54 -2.23 -13.54
N LEU A 195 13.56 -2.80 -12.85
CA LEU A 195 13.36 -2.56 -11.42
C LEU A 195 14.45 -3.23 -10.58
N SER A 196 14.90 -2.53 -9.55
CA SER A 196 15.67 -3.10 -8.44
C SER A 196 14.72 -3.50 -7.32
N ALA A 197 14.93 -4.67 -6.74
CA ALA A 197 14.10 -5.25 -5.71
C ALA A 197 14.87 -5.44 -4.41
N PHE A 198 14.18 -5.19 -3.29
CA PHE A 198 14.70 -5.40 -1.95
C PHE A 198 13.66 -6.12 -1.10
N PHE A 199 14.10 -7.12 -0.36
CA PHE A 199 13.30 -7.88 0.58
C PHE A 199 13.76 -7.64 2.02
N PRO A 200 12.93 -7.94 3.04
CA PRO A 200 13.43 -8.04 4.40
C PRO A 200 14.58 -9.06 4.47
N SER A 201 15.63 -8.69 5.19
CA SER A 201 16.80 -9.58 5.44
C SER A 201 16.64 -10.41 6.71
N VAL A 202 15.50 -10.30 7.38
CA VAL A 202 15.20 -10.96 8.67
C VAL A 202 14.06 -11.94 8.46
N GLU A 203 14.17 -13.13 9.07
CA GLU A 203 13.10 -14.13 9.03
C GLU A 203 11.83 -13.66 9.74
N ALA A 204 10.67 -14.08 9.24
CA ALA A 204 9.36 -13.71 9.77
C ALA A 204 9.19 -13.99 11.28
N LYS A 205 9.81 -15.07 11.79
CA LYS A 205 9.74 -15.43 13.22
C LYS A 205 10.35 -14.38 14.15
N LEU A 206 11.27 -13.54 13.63
CA LEU A 206 11.93 -12.47 14.36
C LEU A 206 11.20 -11.13 14.25
N ASP A 207 10.17 -11.02 13.38
CA ASP A 207 9.33 -9.84 13.25
C ASP A 207 8.08 -9.95 14.13
N THR A 208 7.37 -8.84 14.30
CA THR A 208 6.13 -8.72 15.07
C THR A 208 4.89 -8.72 14.18
N GLY A 209 3.72 -8.54 14.76
CA GLY A 209 2.46 -8.34 14.03
C GLY A 209 2.02 -9.56 13.23
N ALA A 210 1.42 -9.34 12.08
CA ALA A 210 0.86 -10.40 11.24
C ALA A 210 1.91 -11.19 10.44
N ARG A 211 3.16 -10.76 10.44
CA ARG A 211 4.27 -11.43 9.72
C ARG A 211 3.96 -11.67 8.24
N ARG A 212 3.33 -10.68 7.59
CA ARG A 212 3.05 -10.68 6.16
C ARG A 212 4.30 -10.22 5.40
N GLY A 213 4.57 -10.84 4.25
CA GLY A 213 5.72 -10.50 3.43
C GLY A 213 5.54 -9.18 2.69
N TRP A 214 6.63 -8.60 2.27
CA TRP A 214 6.64 -7.33 1.54
C TRP A 214 7.93 -7.20 0.71
N ILE A 215 7.84 -6.40 -0.35
CA ILE A 215 8.96 -6.08 -1.23
C ILE A 215 9.05 -4.56 -1.39
N VAL A 216 10.28 -4.05 -1.57
CA VAL A 216 10.52 -2.66 -1.96
C VAL A 216 11.10 -2.64 -3.36
N LEU A 217 10.50 -1.84 -4.24
CA LEU A 217 10.89 -1.68 -5.64
C LEU A 217 11.29 -0.24 -5.91
N CYS A 218 12.33 -0.04 -6.70
CA CYS A 218 12.74 1.25 -7.22
C CYS A 218 13.48 1.07 -8.55
N ARG A 219 13.84 2.17 -9.22
CA ARG A 219 14.54 2.12 -10.50
C ARG A 219 15.80 3.00 -10.55
N GLU A 220 15.71 4.20 -10.00
CA GLU A 220 16.78 5.19 -10.08
C GLU A 220 18.01 4.80 -9.26
N GLU A 221 19.20 4.88 -9.85
CA GLU A 221 20.45 4.42 -9.25
C GLU A 221 20.77 5.07 -7.89
N SER A 222 20.45 6.36 -7.73
CA SER A 222 20.62 7.07 -6.46
C SER A 222 19.75 6.50 -5.35
N VAL A 223 18.51 6.10 -5.69
CA VAL A 223 17.56 5.44 -4.77
C VAL A 223 18.04 4.03 -4.45
N VAL A 224 18.47 3.27 -5.47
CA VAL A 224 19.03 1.92 -5.28
C VAL A 224 20.21 1.92 -4.31
N LYS A 225 21.16 2.84 -4.48
CA LYS A 225 22.31 3.00 -3.56
C LYS A 225 21.86 3.32 -2.13
N THR A 226 20.85 4.17 -1.99
CA THR A 226 20.29 4.51 -0.68
C THR A 226 19.64 3.31 0.00
N LEU A 227 18.81 2.55 -0.74
CA LEU A 227 18.09 1.38 -0.21
C LEU A 227 19.06 0.24 0.17
N ALA A 228 20.13 0.04 -0.62
CA ALA A 228 21.15 -0.97 -0.33
C ALA A 228 21.89 -0.72 1.00
N GLY A 229 21.88 0.52 1.51
CA GLY A 229 22.48 0.89 2.80
C GLY A 229 21.49 0.87 3.97
N ILE A 230 20.24 0.41 3.79
CA ILE A 230 19.24 0.33 4.87
C ILE A 230 19.35 -1.01 5.59
N GLN A 231 19.44 -0.96 6.91
CA GLN A 231 19.42 -2.15 7.75
C GLN A 231 18.10 -2.92 7.56
N ASN A 232 18.16 -4.24 7.63
CA ASN A 232 17.04 -5.16 7.44
C ASN A 232 16.45 -5.19 6.02
N LEU A 233 17.14 -4.60 5.03
CA LEU A 233 16.89 -4.84 3.61
C LEU A 233 18.02 -5.66 2.99
N ARG A 234 17.66 -6.58 2.08
CA ARG A 234 18.58 -7.28 1.20
C ARG A 234 18.17 -7.06 -0.26
N SER A 235 19.15 -6.77 -1.11
CA SER A 235 18.92 -6.69 -2.55
C SER A 235 18.58 -8.05 -3.13
N TYR A 236 17.77 -8.05 -4.20
CA TYR A 236 17.36 -9.24 -4.92
C TYR A 236 17.41 -8.98 -6.44
N VAL A 237 17.97 -9.93 -7.19
CA VAL A 237 18.05 -9.84 -8.65
C VAL A 237 16.77 -10.43 -9.24
N LEU A 238 15.96 -9.58 -9.87
CA LEU A 238 14.80 -10.02 -10.66
C LEU A 238 15.28 -10.68 -11.94
N GLN A 239 14.94 -11.95 -12.14
CA GLN A 239 15.31 -12.75 -13.33
C GLN A 239 14.28 -12.62 -14.44
#